data_e32333aed3ce1b45f68afb587add7a9f
#
_entry.id   e32333aed3ce1b45f68afb587add7a9f
#
_cell.length_a   1.000
_cell.length_b   1.000
_cell.length_c   1.000
_cell.angle_alpha   90.00
_cell.angle_beta   90.00
_cell.angle_gamma   90.00
#
_symmetry.space_group_name_H-M   'P 1'
#
loop_
_entity.id
_entity.type
_entity.pdbx_description
1 polymer ?
#
loop_
_entity_poly.entity_id
_entity_poly.type
_entity_poly.pdbx_seq_one_letter_code
_entity_poly.pdbx_strand_id
1 'polypeptide(L)'
;MRRKLSGLLFGLLFLAGFGILAYPTVSNQWNTYRQSRLISNYEQAVSDMQPEDYTKEWEAAREFDSTLVQNNIYGDVFGSDDVDMKDTDYWKVLNVAGDGVMGYLSIPKINIKLAIYHGTAEDVLQTGIGHMNGTSLPIGGESTHSVLAAHRGLPAARLFTDIDQLKQGDMFYIHVLDETMAYQVDQILDMVDKDDHETLEEALQIQEGEDQVTLFTCTPYGVNSHRLLVRGTRVPYNGEEEVESTPVDSMLRAIQNYYMLYLILGLAVTLLVILIMKFLFDRKNKKRSGKTDDMSKEG
;
A
#
# COMPACT_ATOMS: atom_id res chain seq x y z
N MET A 1 -11.34 37.42 29.84
CA MET A 1 -11.22 35.95 29.79
C MET A 1 -11.89 35.32 28.54
N ARG A 2 -13.14 35.62 28.19
CA ARG A 2 -13.88 35.03 27.05
C ARG A 2 -13.16 35.14 25.70
N ARG A 3 -12.51 36.28 25.37
CA ARG A 3 -11.77 36.48 24.08
C ARG A 3 -10.50 35.65 23.98
N LYS A 4 -9.80 35.39 25.09
CA LYS A 4 -8.61 34.49 25.08
C LYS A 4 -9.02 33.05 24.94
N LEU A 5 -10.15 32.64 25.53
CA LEU A 5 -10.71 31.30 25.43
C LEU A 5 -11.20 30.98 23.99
N SER A 6 -11.87 31.96 23.33
CA SER A 6 -12.27 31.76 21.91
C SER A 6 -11.07 31.64 20.97
N GLY A 7 -10.00 32.41 21.16
CA GLY A 7 -8.78 32.28 20.36
C GLY A 7 -8.11 30.92 20.55
N LEU A 8 -8.07 30.39 21.77
CA LEU A 8 -7.56 29.06 22.06
C LEU A 8 -8.41 27.96 21.38
N LEU A 9 -9.73 28.09 21.45
CA LEU A 9 -10.67 27.15 20.84
C LEU A 9 -10.51 27.13 19.32
N PHE A 10 -10.40 28.28 18.66
CA PHE A 10 -10.13 28.35 17.22
C PHE A 10 -8.78 27.74 16.84
N GLY A 11 -7.73 27.96 17.64
CA GLY A 11 -6.42 27.32 17.43
C GLY A 11 -6.49 25.79 17.53
N LEU A 12 -7.21 25.27 18.52
CA LEU A 12 -7.40 23.82 18.68
C LEU A 12 -8.21 23.22 17.54
N LEU A 13 -9.30 23.87 17.10
CA LEU A 13 -10.09 23.42 15.95
C LEU A 13 -9.28 23.43 14.65
N PHE A 14 -8.45 24.45 14.45
CA PHE A 14 -7.56 24.52 13.30
C PHE A 14 -6.53 23.39 13.31
N LEU A 15 -5.87 23.13 14.45
CA LEU A 15 -4.90 22.04 14.58
C LEU A 15 -5.55 20.67 14.38
N ALA A 16 -6.77 20.47 14.89
CA ALA A 16 -7.52 19.24 14.68
C ALA A 16 -7.86 19.04 13.19
N GLY A 17 -8.38 20.08 12.52
CA GLY A 17 -8.68 20.03 11.10
C GLY A 17 -7.44 19.78 10.23
N PHE A 18 -6.32 20.43 10.57
CA PHE A 18 -5.04 20.19 9.90
C PHE A 18 -4.55 18.76 10.12
N GLY A 19 -4.65 18.23 11.34
CA GLY A 19 -4.29 16.85 11.67
C GLY A 19 -5.09 15.82 10.84
N ILE A 20 -6.40 16.04 10.68
CA ILE A 20 -7.27 15.18 9.86
C ILE A 20 -6.83 15.23 8.38
N LEU A 21 -6.54 16.42 7.84
CA LEU A 21 -6.11 16.57 6.46
C LEU A 21 -4.71 15.98 6.19
N ALA A 22 -3.80 16.08 7.16
CA ALA A 22 -2.44 15.56 7.04
C ALA A 22 -2.36 14.03 7.26
N TYR A 23 -3.35 13.45 7.97
CA TYR A 23 -3.33 12.05 8.39
C TYR A 23 -3.06 11.06 7.25
N PRO A 24 -3.76 11.10 6.09
CA PRO A 24 -3.53 10.12 5.02
C PRO A 24 -2.09 10.17 4.48
N THR A 25 -1.54 11.38 4.34
CA THR A 25 -0.17 11.56 3.81
C THR A 25 0.88 11.05 4.80
N VAL A 26 0.76 11.44 6.08
CA VAL A 26 1.71 11.01 7.12
C VAL A 26 1.64 9.50 7.31
N SER A 27 0.42 8.95 7.35
CA SER A 27 0.20 7.52 7.54
C SER A 27 0.73 6.70 6.36
N ASN A 28 0.46 7.13 5.12
CA ASN A 28 1.01 6.49 3.94
C ASN A 28 2.55 6.53 3.92
N GLN A 29 3.18 7.67 4.25
CA GLN A 29 4.63 7.78 4.34
C GLN A 29 5.21 6.84 5.40
N TRP A 30 4.53 6.73 6.55
CA TRP A 30 4.91 5.77 7.59
C TRP A 30 4.80 4.32 7.11
N ASN A 31 3.71 3.98 6.40
CA ASN A 31 3.55 2.65 5.83
C ASN A 31 4.63 2.33 4.80
N THR A 32 4.94 3.26 3.89
CA THR A 32 6.04 3.11 2.91
C THR A 32 7.39 2.87 3.62
N TYR A 33 7.67 3.61 4.69
CA TYR A 33 8.88 3.38 5.50
C TYR A 33 8.88 1.98 6.14
N ARG A 34 7.77 1.54 6.70
CA ARG A 34 7.64 0.18 7.26
C ARG A 34 7.87 -0.88 6.18
N GLN A 35 7.26 -0.74 5.01
CA GLN A 35 7.45 -1.65 3.87
C GLN A 35 8.92 -1.73 3.46
N SER A 36 9.61 -0.60 3.32
CA SER A 36 11.04 -0.58 3.01
C SER A 36 11.88 -1.31 4.04
N ARG A 37 11.53 -1.18 5.34
CA ARG A 37 12.24 -1.89 6.43
C ARG A 37 11.99 -3.40 6.39
N LEU A 38 10.75 -3.82 6.16
CA LEU A 38 10.38 -5.23 6.05
C LEU A 38 11.08 -5.89 4.87
N ILE A 39 11.05 -5.25 3.70
CA ILE A 39 11.74 -5.73 2.51
C ILE A 39 13.25 -5.81 2.75
N SER A 40 13.86 -4.78 3.36
CA SER A 40 15.28 -4.82 3.69
C SER A 40 15.64 -5.94 4.67
N ASN A 41 14.79 -6.22 5.66
CA ASN A 41 14.99 -7.33 6.59
C ASN A 41 14.90 -8.67 5.87
N TYR A 42 13.92 -8.83 4.96
CA TYR A 42 13.77 -10.00 4.11
C TYR A 42 15.00 -10.20 3.21
N GLU A 43 15.41 -9.16 2.47
CA GLU A 43 16.60 -9.19 1.60
C GLU A 43 17.87 -9.55 2.39
N GLN A 44 18.00 -9.05 3.65
CA GLN A 44 19.11 -9.41 4.53
C GLN A 44 19.02 -10.90 4.95
N ALA A 45 17.85 -11.38 5.37
CA ALA A 45 17.66 -12.79 5.74
C ALA A 45 18.00 -13.72 4.58
N VAL A 46 17.54 -13.37 3.37
CA VAL A 46 17.87 -14.09 2.13
C VAL A 46 19.38 -14.04 1.86
N SER A 47 20.02 -12.88 1.96
CA SER A 47 21.49 -12.76 1.69
C SER A 47 22.36 -13.53 2.69
N ASP A 48 21.85 -13.79 3.88
CA ASP A 48 22.55 -14.55 4.93
C ASP A 48 22.41 -16.08 4.78
N MET A 49 21.54 -16.53 3.86
CA MET A 49 21.32 -17.96 3.57
C MET A 49 22.54 -18.60 2.87
N GLN A 50 22.75 -19.89 3.14
CA GLN A 50 23.75 -20.68 2.40
C GLN A 50 23.11 -21.25 1.10
N PRO A 51 23.93 -21.58 0.07
CA PRO A 51 23.39 -22.13 -1.19
C PRO A 51 22.48 -23.34 -1.01
N GLU A 52 22.80 -24.21 -0.03
CA GLU A 52 21.98 -25.40 0.28
C GLU A 52 20.61 -25.04 0.87
N ASP A 53 20.49 -23.88 1.54
CA ASP A 53 19.22 -23.44 2.15
C ASP A 53 18.29 -22.89 1.07
N TYR A 54 18.79 -22.18 0.06
CA TYR A 54 17.99 -21.81 -1.10
C TYR A 54 17.35 -23.01 -1.76
N THR A 55 18.16 -24.04 -2.04
CA THR A 55 17.68 -25.27 -2.68
C THR A 55 16.55 -25.91 -1.87
N LYS A 56 16.72 -25.99 -0.55
CA LYS A 56 15.69 -26.57 0.35
C LYS A 56 14.40 -25.75 0.34
N GLU A 57 14.50 -24.42 0.40
CA GLU A 57 13.31 -23.57 0.39
C GLU A 57 12.55 -23.68 -0.93
N TRP A 58 13.28 -23.67 -2.08
CA TRP A 58 12.67 -23.89 -3.40
C TRP A 58 12.03 -25.29 -3.53
N GLU A 59 12.68 -26.32 -3.04
CA GLU A 59 12.12 -27.69 -3.02
C GLU A 59 10.86 -27.78 -2.17
N ALA A 60 10.90 -27.23 -0.94
CA ALA A 60 9.75 -27.19 -0.04
C ALA A 60 8.57 -26.43 -0.63
N ALA A 61 8.83 -25.28 -1.29
CA ALA A 61 7.80 -24.48 -1.95
C ALA A 61 7.14 -25.22 -3.12
N ARG A 62 7.95 -25.88 -3.97
CA ARG A 62 7.42 -26.71 -5.08
C ARG A 62 6.67 -27.95 -4.59
N GLU A 63 7.17 -28.58 -3.53
CA GLU A 63 6.47 -29.73 -2.90
C GLU A 63 5.12 -29.27 -2.37
N PHE A 64 5.06 -28.14 -1.67
CA PHE A 64 3.80 -27.57 -1.19
C PHE A 64 2.82 -27.33 -2.33
N ASP A 65 3.24 -26.62 -3.41
CA ASP A 65 2.39 -26.37 -4.58
C ASP A 65 1.88 -27.66 -5.22
N SER A 66 2.69 -28.73 -5.26
CA SER A 66 2.28 -30.03 -5.80
C SER A 66 1.16 -30.70 -4.98
N THR A 67 0.97 -30.29 -3.73
CA THR A 67 -0.09 -30.83 -2.86
C THR A 67 -1.39 -30.03 -2.95
N LEU A 68 -1.38 -28.86 -3.62
CA LEU A 68 -2.56 -28.02 -3.77
C LEU A 68 -3.63 -28.73 -4.61
N VAL A 69 -4.82 -28.82 -4.03
CA VAL A 69 -6.00 -29.32 -4.75
C VAL A 69 -6.76 -28.11 -5.26
N GLN A 70 -6.85 -27.96 -6.57
CA GLN A 70 -7.45 -26.80 -7.27
C GLN A 70 -8.90 -26.45 -6.85
N ASN A 71 -9.56 -27.29 -6.10
CA ASN A 71 -11.01 -27.18 -5.82
C ASN A 71 -11.36 -26.32 -4.61
N ASN A 72 -10.41 -25.59 -4.01
CA ASN A 72 -10.62 -24.86 -2.76
C ASN A 72 -10.39 -23.35 -2.86
N ILE A 73 -10.44 -22.77 -4.07
CA ILE A 73 -10.42 -21.31 -4.20
C ILE A 73 -11.84 -20.82 -3.90
N TYR A 74 -12.05 -20.33 -2.69
CA TYR A 74 -13.35 -19.81 -2.26
C TYR A 74 -13.37 -18.28 -2.38
N GLY A 75 -13.94 -17.78 -3.47
CA GLY A 75 -14.58 -16.48 -3.56
C GLY A 75 -13.75 -15.27 -3.11
N ASP A 76 -14.39 -14.42 -2.34
CA ASP A 76 -13.82 -13.15 -1.90
C ASP A 76 -12.96 -13.31 -0.64
N VAL A 77 -11.73 -12.78 -0.68
CA VAL A 77 -10.79 -12.80 0.47
C VAL A 77 -11.02 -11.66 1.48
N PHE A 78 -11.76 -10.62 1.06
CA PHE A 78 -12.03 -9.47 1.92
C PHE A 78 -13.23 -9.76 2.84
N GLY A 79 -12.99 -9.79 4.14
CA GLY A 79 -14.01 -10.07 5.14
C GLY A 79 -14.17 -11.55 5.48
N SER A 80 -13.26 -12.41 5.04
CA SER A 80 -13.15 -13.78 5.53
C SER A 80 -12.66 -13.82 6.98
N ASP A 81 -13.07 -14.85 7.74
CA ASP A 81 -12.61 -15.05 9.10
C ASP A 81 -11.09 -15.24 9.15
N ASP A 82 -10.43 -14.56 10.08
CA ASP A 82 -9.01 -14.75 10.35
C ASP A 82 -8.75 -16.17 10.85
N VAL A 83 -8.12 -16.99 10.01
CA VAL A 83 -7.62 -18.30 10.41
C VAL A 83 -6.17 -18.15 10.82
N ASP A 84 -5.84 -18.51 12.07
CA ASP A 84 -4.43 -18.54 12.50
C ASP A 84 -3.70 -19.67 11.75
N MET A 85 -2.81 -19.28 10.84
CA MET A 85 -2.06 -20.23 9.98
C MET A 85 -0.66 -20.54 10.50
N LYS A 86 -0.24 -19.95 11.64
CA LYS A 86 1.15 -19.98 12.11
C LYS A 86 1.69 -21.39 12.42
N ASP A 87 0.80 -22.34 12.71
CA ASP A 87 1.19 -23.74 12.98
C ASP A 87 1.07 -24.65 11.75
N THR A 88 0.70 -24.09 10.57
CA THR A 88 0.53 -24.87 9.34
C THR A 88 1.85 -25.02 8.56
N ASP A 89 1.91 -26.03 7.69
CA ASP A 89 3.04 -26.20 6.78
C ASP A 89 3.12 -25.06 5.77
N TYR A 90 1.97 -24.47 5.39
CA TYR A 90 1.91 -23.25 4.56
C TYR A 90 2.71 -22.10 5.16
N TRP A 91 2.58 -21.85 6.48
CA TRP A 91 3.30 -20.75 7.15
C TRP A 91 4.82 -20.96 7.22
N LYS A 92 5.28 -22.20 7.16
CA LYS A 92 6.70 -22.54 7.29
C LYS A 92 7.48 -22.32 6.01
N VAL A 93 6.80 -22.46 4.85
CA VAL A 93 7.42 -22.37 3.52
C VAL A 93 7.64 -20.89 3.16
N LEU A 94 8.82 -20.55 2.66
CA LEU A 94 9.21 -19.17 2.29
C LEU A 94 9.21 -18.14 3.44
N ASN A 95 9.13 -18.58 4.69
CA ASN A 95 9.14 -17.71 5.87
C ASN A 95 10.56 -17.54 6.43
N VAL A 96 11.53 -17.17 5.59
CA VAL A 96 12.96 -17.16 5.93
C VAL A 96 13.33 -16.14 7.01
N ALA A 97 12.61 -15.02 7.09
CA ALA A 97 12.80 -14.00 8.13
C ALA A 97 12.01 -14.31 9.42
N GLY A 98 11.08 -15.30 9.40
CA GLY A 98 10.25 -15.67 10.55
C GLY A 98 9.12 -14.69 10.88
N ASP A 99 8.88 -13.68 10.05
CA ASP A 99 7.88 -12.62 10.23
C ASP A 99 6.66 -12.76 9.29
N GLY A 100 6.59 -13.86 8.53
CA GLY A 100 5.52 -14.19 7.61
C GLY A 100 5.67 -13.57 6.23
N VAL A 101 6.77 -12.90 5.92
CA VAL A 101 7.07 -12.37 4.59
C VAL A 101 7.63 -13.47 3.69
N MET A 102 6.97 -13.70 2.54
CA MET A 102 7.39 -14.67 1.52
C MET A 102 8.31 -14.07 0.45
N GLY A 103 8.21 -12.76 0.26
CA GLY A 103 8.87 -12.01 -0.80
C GLY A 103 8.28 -10.61 -0.94
N TYR A 104 8.46 -9.98 -2.08
CA TYR A 104 7.84 -8.68 -2.34
C TYR A 104 7.48 -8.49 -3.81
N LEU A 105 6.47 -7.65 -4.04
CA LEU A 105 5.99 -7.20 -5.35
C LEU A 105 6.55 -5.82 -5.67
N SER A 106 7.03 -5.64 -6.90
CA SER A 106 7.40 -4.35 -7.49
C SER A 106 6.56 -4.06 -8.73
N ILE A 107 5.95 -2.86 -8.80
CA ILE A 107 5.25 -2.35 -9.98
C ILE A 107 5.77 -0.93 -10.26
N PRO A 108 6.86 -0.79 -11.03
CA PRO A 108 7.55 0.48 -11.21
C PRO A 108 6.67 1.57 -11.82
N LYS A 109 5.77 1.22 -12.74
CA LYS A 109 4.86 2.15 -13.42
C LYS A 109 4.02 2.98 -12.44
N ILE A 110 3.56 2.37 -11.36
CA ILE A 110 2.72 3.01 -10.33
C ILE A 110 3.45 3.17 -8.98
N ASN A 111 4.78 2.96 -8.97
CA ASN A 111 5.65 3.12 -7.81
C ASN A 111 5.19 2.31 -6.59
N ILE A 112 4.85 1.05 -6.81
CA ILE A 112 4.54 0.08 -5.76
C ILE A 112 5.77 -0.77 -5.48
N LYS A 113 6.15 -0.91 -4.20
CA LYS A 113 7.06 -1.93 -3.68
C LYS A 113 6.53 -2.36 -2.32
N LEU A 114 5.95 -3.57 -2.25
CA LEU A 114 5.19 -4.06 -1.09
C LEU A 114 5.58 -5.50 -0.75
N ALA A 115 5.75 -5.79 0.53
CA ALA A 115 5.97 -7.14 1.03
C ALA A 115 4.73 -8.01 0.82
N ILE A 116 4.97 -9.27 0.44
CA ILE A 116 3.96 -10.33 0.29
C ILE A 116 4.01 -11.18 1.56
N TYR A 117 2.88 -11.30 2.23
CA TYR A 117 2.72 -12.07 3.46
C TYR A 117 1.90 -13.33 3.22
N HIS A 118 2.07 -14.30 4.11
CA HIS A 118 1.18 -15.46 4.19
C HIS A 118 -0.23 -15.03 4.58
N GLY A 119 -1.23 -15.55 3.83
CA GLY A 119 -2.64 -15.36 4.12
C GLY A 119 -3.17 -13.97 3.83
N THR A 120 -4.46 -13.82 4.02
CA THR A 120 -5.23 -12.61 3.72
C THR A 120 -5.98 -12.10 4.96
N ALA A 121 -5.42 -12.36 6.15
CA ALA A 121 -5.95 -11.83 7.39
C ALA A 121 -6.01 -10.29 7.36
N GLU A 122 -6.96 -9.70 8.08
CA GLU A 122 -7.21 -8.26 8.02
C GLU A 122 -5.97 -7.43 8.40
N ASP A 123 -5.20 -7.87 9.39
CA ASP A 123 -3.95 -7.20 9.81
C ASP A 123 -2.86 -7.24 8.73
N VAL A 124 -2.82 -8.32 7.94
CA VAL A 124 -1.96 -8.45 6.75
C VAL A 124 -2.41 -7.47 5.68
N LEU A 125 -3.69 -7.51 5.30
CA LEU A 125 -4.24 -6.68 4.21
C LEU A 125 -4.20 -5.18 4.52
N GLN A 126 -4.24 -4.79 5.80
CA GLN A 126 -4.04 -3.39 6.22
C GLN A 126 -2.58 -2.93 6.12
N THR A 127 -1.64 -3.88 6.07
CA THR A 127 -0.20 -3.58 6.11
C THR A 127 0.45 -3.70 4.74
N GLY A 128 0.19 -4.78 4.00
CA GLY A 128 0.86 -5.12 2.75
C GLY A 128 -0.01 -5.96 1.82
N ILE A 129 0.62 -6.87 1.10
CA ILE A 129 -0.03 -7.82 0.21
C ILE A 129 -0.19 -9.14 0.96
N GLY A 130 -1.38 -9.71 0.93
CA GLY A 130 -1.63 -11.07 1.40
C GLY A 130 -1.63 -12.06 0.23
N HIS A 131 -0.92 -13.17 0.37
CA HIS A 131 -1.04 -14.30 -0.54
C HIS A 131 -2.29 -15.10 -0.18
N MET A 132 -3.16 -15.32 -1.17
CA MET A 132 -4.41 -16.07 -0.99
C MET A 132 -4.11 -17.54 -0.79
N ASN A 133 -4.34 -18.04 0.44
CA ASN A 133 -4.15 -19.46 0.74
C ASN A 133 -5.03 -20.34 -0.17
N GLY A 134 -4.47 -21.45 -0.65
CA GLY A 134 -5.13 -22.35 -1.60
C GLY A 134 -4.83 -22.04 -3.07
N THR A 135 -4.16 -20.91 -3.37
CA THR A 135 -3.56 -20.64 -4.68
C THR A 135 -2.08 -21.03 -4.68
N SER A 136 -1.46 -21.14 -5.85
CA SER A 136 -0.03 -21.44 -5.95
C SER A 136 0.80 -20.38 -5.22
N LEU A 137 1.88 -20.79 -4.57
CA LEU A 137 2.85 -19.88 -3.97
C LEU A 137 3.43 -18.93 -5.05
N PRO A 138 3.89 -17.73 -4.69
CA PRO A 138 4.40 -16.76 -5.65
C PRO A 138 5.83 -17.11 -6.14
N ILE A 139 6.05 -18.38 -6.49
CA ILE A 139 7.33 -18.94 -6.93
C ILE A 139 7.39 -19.18 -8.44
N GLY A 140 6.29 -18.92 -9.15
CA GLY A 140 6.16 -19.22 -10.56
C GLY A 140 6.26 -20.70 -10.89
N GLY A 141 6.24 -21.01 -12.17
CA GLY A 141 6.32 -22.37 -12.70
C GLY A 141 5.18 -22.69 -13.63
N GLU A 142 5.39 -23.73 -14.46
CA GLU A 142 4.38 -24.21 -15.39
C GLU A 142 3.14 -24.74 -14.63
N SER A 143 1.96 -24.34 -15.06
CA SER A 143 0.67 -24.69 -14.42
C SER A 143 0.56 -24.16 -12.99
N THR A 144 0.96 -22.91 -12.75
CA THR A 144 0.79 -22.22 -11.47
C THR A 144 -0.02 -20.94 -11.64
N HIS A 145 -0.79 -20.59 -10.61
CA HIS A 145 -1.51 -19.33 -10.51
C HIS A 145 -1.51 -18.82 -9.08
N SER A 146 -0.71 -17.80 -8.80
CA SER A 146 -0.65 -17.16 -7.49
C SER A 146 -1.61 -15.96 -7.43
N VAL A 147 -2.32 -15.80 -6.33
CA VAL A 147 -3.24 -14.67 -6.10
C VAL A 147 -2.74 -13.80 -4.96
N LEU A 148 -2.50 -12.54 -5.27
CA LEU A 148 -1.97 -11.54 -4.36
C LEU A 148 -3.00 -10.45 -4.10
N ALA A 149 -3.53 -10.39 -2.87
CA ALA A 149 -4.58 -9.47 -2.48
C ALA A 149 -4.07 -8.31 -1.65
N ALA A 150 -4.58 -7.12 -1.87
CA ALA A 150 -4.36 -5.98 -1.00
C ALA A 150 -5.52 -4.98 -1.07
N HIS A 151 -5.69 -4.21 -0.01
CA HIS A 151 -6.74 -3.21 0.05
C HIS A 151 -6.56 -2.07 -0.96
N ARG A 152 -7.69 -1.48 -1.33
CA ARG A 152 -7.79 -0.25 -2.11
C ARG A 152 -8.58 0.80 -1.33
N GLY A 153 -8.06 2.03 -1.30
CA GLY A 153 -8.77 3.14 -0.68
C GLY A 153 -8.64 3.25 0.83
N LEU A 154 -7.65 2.61 1.45
CA LEU A 154 -7.34 2.83 2.85
C LEU A 154 -6.75 4.22 3.08
N PRO A 155 -7.27 5.00 4.06
CA PRO A 155 -6.67 6.30 4.39
C PRO A 155 -5.23 6.19 4.94
N ALA A 156 -4.87 5.01 5.48
CA ALA A 156 -3.58 4.77 6.13
C ALA A 156 -2.47 4.34 5.18
N ALA A 157 -2.81 3.71 4.04
CA ALA A 157 -1.84 3.14 3.11
C ALA A 157 -2.39 3.07 1.68
N ARG A 158 -1.56 3.36 0.69
CA ARG A 158 -2.00 3.30 -0.73
C ARG A 158 -2.20 1.87 -1.21
N LEU A 159 -1.33 0.94 -0.83
CA LEU A 159 -1.37 -0.46 -1.23
C LEU A 159 -1.73 -0.63 -2.73
N PHE A 160 -2.82 -1.32 -3.05
CA PHE A 160 -3.31 -1.51 -4.42
C PHE A 160 -4.26 -0.38 -4.92
N THR A 161 -4.20 0.81 -4.32
CA THR A 161 -5.07 1.94 -4.72
C THR A 161 -4.96 2.28 -6.21
N ASP A 162 -3.78 2.15 -6.78
CA ASP A 162 -3.46 2.60 -8.14
C ASP A 162 -3.35 1.48 -9.18
N ILE A 163 -3.65 0.22 -8.85
CA ILE A 163 -3.51 -0.87 -9.85
C ILE A 163 -4.51 -0.76 -11.01
N ASP A 164 -5.56 0.05 -10.88
CA ASP A 164 -6.48 0.40 -11.97
C ASP A 164 -5.83 1.26 -13.07
N GLN A 165 -4.63 1.79 -12.85
CA GLN A 165 -3.85 2.49 -13.87
C GLN A 165 -3.06 1.53 -14.76
N LEU A 166 -2.98 0.25 -14.40
CA LEU A 166 -2.30 -0.76 -15.20
C LEU A 166 -3.12 -1.08 -16.47
N LYS A 167 -2.41 -1.42 -17.52
CA LYS A 167 -2.96 -1.78 -18.82
C LYS A 167 -2.33 -3.09 -19.29
N GLN A 168 -2.97 -3.76 -20.23
CA GLN A 168 -2.36 -4.90 -20.91
C GLN A 168 -1.01 -4.48 -21.52
N GLY A 169 0.00 -5.33 -21.32
CA GLY A 169 1.39 -5.08 -21.70
C GLY A 169 2.26 -4.45 -20.62
N ASP A 170 1.69 -3.89 -19.54
CA ASP A 170 2.46 -3.36 -18.41
C ASP A 170 3.15 -4.49 -17.63
N MET A 171 4.25 -4.14 -16.96
CA MET A 171 5.07 -5.10 -16.24
C MET A 171 4.92 -4.96 -14.73
N PHE A 172 4.97 -6.10 -14.04
CA PHE A 172 5.21 -6.17 -12.61
C PHE A 172 6.17 -7.32 -12.27
N TYR A 173 6.80 -7.26 -11.11
CA TYR A 173 7.88 -8.16 -10.73
C TYR A 173 7.64 -8.72 -9.33
N ILE A 174 7.89 -10.01 -9.18
CA ILE A 174 7.86 -10.71 -7.89
C ILE A 174 9.26 -11.14 -7.52
N HIS A 175 9.69 -10.82 -6.32
CA HIS A 175 10.98 -11.17 -5.77
C HIS A 175 10.79 -12.19 -4.66
N VAL A 176 11.29 -13.39 -4.86
CA VAL A 176 11.28 -14.48 -3.86
C VAL A 176 12.66 -15.10 -3.80
N LEU A 177 13.20 -15.20 -2.60
CA LEU A 177 14.56 -15.69 -2.37
C LEU A 177 15.57 -14.96 -3.26
N ASP A 178 16.31 -15.67 -4.08
CA ASP A 178 17.34 -15.17 -4.99
C ASP A 178 16.83 -14.92 -6.42
N GLU A 179 15.52 -15.11 -6.68
CA GLU A 179 14.94 -14.94 -8.01
C GLU A 179 14.04 -13.71 -8.12
N THR A 180 14.09 -13.08 -9.29
CA THR A 180 13.14 -12.06 -9.73
C THR A 180 12.34 -12.58 -10.91
N MET A 181 11.04 -12.57 -10.77
CA MET A 181 10.08 -13.07 -11.74
C MET A 181 9.32 -11.92 -12.38
N ALA A 182 9.41 -11.79 -13.72
CA ALA A 182 8.73 -10.75 -14.48
C ALA A 182 7.40 -11.28 -15.04
N TYR A 183 6.34 -10.50 -14.84
CA TYR A 183 5.00 -10.79 -15.35
C TYR A 183 4.51 -9.62 -16.20
N GLN A 184 3.93 -9.92 -17.34
CA GLN A 184 3.30 -8.95 -18.22
C GLN A 184 1.78 -9.05 -18.08
N VAL A 185 1.12 -7.93 -17.82
CA VAL A 185 -0.35 -7.87 -17.71
C VAL A 185 -0.99 -8.32 -19.01
N ASP A 186 -1.76 -9.38 -18.97
CA ASP A 186 -2.47 -10.00 -20.10
C ASP A 186 -3.99 -9.88 -19.97
N GLN A 187 -4.53 -9.83 -18.75
CA GLN A 187 -5.97 -9.71 -18.50
C GLN A 187 -6.29 -8.70 -17.39
N ILE A 188 -7.33 -7.92 -17.60
CA ILE A 188 -7.90 -7.03 -16.58
C ILE A 188 -9.41 -7.28 -16.54
N LEU A 189 -9.91 -7.74 -15.40
CA LEU A 189 -11.33 -7.87 -15.11
C LEU A 189 -11.69 -6.79 -14.11
N ASP A 190 -12.31 -5.72 -14.59
CA ASP A 190 -12.79 -4.63 -13.76
C ASP A 190 -14.28 -4.82 -13.46
N MET A 191 -14.72 -4.44 -12.27
CA MET A 191 -16.11 -4.46 -11.86
C MET A 191 -16.76 -5.86 -11.83
N VAL A 192 -16.02 -6.91 -11.43
CA VAL A 192 -16.60 -8.22 -11.11
C VAL A 192 -17.35 -8.10 -9.78
N ASP A 193 -18.63 -8.47 -9.75
CA ASP A 193 -19.41 -8.44 -8.50
C ASP A 193 -18.75 -9.35 -7.46
N LYS A 194 -18.62 -8.85 -6.22
CA LYS A 194 -17.97 -9.61 -5.13
C LYS A 194 -18.72 -10.91 -4.79
N ASP A 195 -20.00 -10.98 -5.09
CA ASP A 195 -20.88 -12.13 -4.84
C ASP A 195 -20.99 -13.05 -6.09
N ASP A 196 -20.36 -12.69 -7.20
CA ASP A 196 -20.24 -13.56 -8.39
C ASP A 196 -19.07 -14.53 -8.25
N HIS A 197 -19.30 -15.55 -7.41
CA HIS A 197 -18.27 -16.55 -7.10
C HIS A 197 -17.85 -17.36 -8.33
N GLU A 198 -18.76 -17.61 -9.29
CA GLU A 198 -18.47 -18.36 -10.51
C GLU A 198 -17.41 -17.64 -11.37
N THR A 199 -17.61 -16.35 -11.64
CA THR A 199 -16.64 -15.54 -12.40
C THR A 199 -15.32 -15.38 -11.65
N LEU A 200 -15.35 -15.20 -10.32
CA LEU A 200 -14.13 -15.08 -9.51
C LEU A 200 -13.34 -16.38 -9.50
N GLU A 201 -14.00 -17.52 -9.29
CA GLU A 201 -13.34 -18.83 -9.31
C GLU A 201 -12.74 -19.14 -10.68
N GLU A 202 -13.46 -18.90 -11.78
CA GLU A 202 -12.96 -19.10 -13.14
C GLU A 202 -11.72 -18.24 -13.42
N ALA A 203 -11.74 -16.97 -12.98
CA ALA A 203 -10.64 -16.03 -13.20
C ALA A 203 -9.36 -16.41 -12.43
N LEU A 204 -9.48 -17.18 -11.34
CA LEU A 204 -8.38 -17.54 -10.45
C LEU A 204 -7.90 -18.99 -10.62
N GLN A 205 -8.50 -19.77 -11.55
CA GLN A 205 -8.10 -21.14 -11.80
C GLN A 205 -6.69 -21.22 -12.43
N ILE A 206 -5.98 -22.28 -12.09
CA ILE A 206 -4.73 -22.65 -12.76
C ILE A 206 -5.03 -23.06 -14.19
N GLN A 207 -4.33 -22.44 -15.16
CA GLN A 207 -4.39 -22.80 -16.56
C GLN A 207 -3.20 -23.72 -16.89
N GLU A 208 -3.47 -24.87 -17.54
CA GLU A 208 -2.42 -25.84 -17.87
C GLU A 208 -1.36 -25.21 -18.79
N GLY A 209 -0.11 -25.32 -18.39
CA GLY A 209 1.04 -24.79 -19.13
C GLY A 209 1.36 -23.32 -18.87
N GLU A 210 0.49 -22.57 -18.16
CA GLU A 210 0.69 -21.16 -17.89
C GLU A 210 1.33 -20.92 -16.50
N ASP A 211 2.11 -19.86 -16.39
CA ASP A 211 2.66 -19.32 -15.15
C ASP A 211 2.05 -17.93 -14.94
N GLN A 212 1.09 -17.84 -14.01
CA GLN A 212 0.24 -16.66 -13.84
C GLN A 212 0.24 -16.13 -12.42
N VAL A 213 0.06 -14.81 -12.31
CA VAL A 213 -0.18 -14.12 -11.05
C VAL A 213 -1.31 -13.12 -11.22
N THR A 214 -2.27 -13.14 -10.30
CA THR A 214 -3.36 -12.15 -10.26
C THR A 214 -3.21 -11.22 -9.06
N LEU A 215 -3.19 -9.90 -9.34
CA LEU A 215 -3.33 -8.85 -8.34
C LEU A 215 -4.81 -8.60 -8.10
N PHE A 216 -5.27 -8.79 -6.87
CA PHE A 216 -6.68 -8.80 -6.50
C PHE A 216 -7.00 -7.66 -5.52
N THR A 217 -8.00 -6.82 -5.84
CA THR A 217 -8.40 -5.71 -4.97
C THR A 217 -9.87 -5.34 -5.10
N CYS A 218 -10.34 -4.45 -4.21
CA CYS A 218 -11.70 -3.93 -4.23
C CYS A 218 -11.86 -2.79 -5.25
N THR A 219 -13.07 -2.67 -5.83
CA THR A 219 -13.48 -1.58 -6.72
C THR A 219 -15.00 -1.33 -6.55
N PRO A 220 -15.56 -0.14 -6.87
CA PRO A 220 -14.89 1.15 -7.02
C PRO A 220 -14.25 1.65 -5.73
N TYR A 221 -13.32 2.61 -5.86
CA TYR A 221 -12.61 3.21 -4.73
C TYR A 221 -13.59 3.68 -3.63
N GLY A 222 -13.39 3.19 -2.40
CA GLY A 222 -14.19 3.55 -1.24
C GLY A 222 -15.63 2.99 -1.20
N VAL A 223 -16.10 2.31 -2.26
CA VAL A 223 -17.41 1.62 -2.31
C VAL A 223 -17.25 0.13 -2.07
N ASN A 224 -16.24 -0.49 -2.72
CA ASN A 224 -15.79 -1.87 -2.51
C ASN A 224 -16.84 -2.95 -2.81
N SER A 225 -17.83 -2.65 -3.66
CA SER A 225 -18.92 -3.57 -4.02
C SER A 225 -18.51 -4.62 -5.06
N HIS A 226 -17.42 -4.38 -5.77
CA HIS A 226 -16.90 -5.24 -6.84
C HIS A 226 -15.42 -5.52 -6.61
N ARG A 227 -14.83 -6.34 -7.46
CA ARG A 227 -13.43 -6.73 -7.48
C ARG A 227 -12.76 -6.32 -8.79
N LEU A 228 -11.51 -5.90 -8.68
CA LEU A 228 -10.61 -5.64 -9.78
C LEU A 228 -9.51 -6.69 -9.74
N LEU A 229 -9.38 -7.44 -10.83
CA LEU A 229 -8.36 -8.46 -11.03
C LEU A 229 -7.45 -8.01 -12.17
N VAL A 230 -6.16 -7.92 -11.90
CA VAL A 230 -5.12 -7.64 -12.90
C VAL A 230 -4.20 -8.84 -12.96
N ARG A 231 -4.35 -9.66 -13.99
CA ARG A 231 -3.54 -10.86 -14.20
C ARG A 231 -2.35 -10.55 -15.09
N GLY A 232 -1.22 -11.15 -14.76
CA GLY A 232 -0.04 -11.19 -15.62
C GLY A 232 0.43 -12.62 -15.83
N THR A 233 0.95 -12.87 -17.04
CA THR A 233 1.59 -14.11 -17.42
C THR A 233 3.10 -13.91 -17.43
N ARG A 234 3.85 -14.94 -17.02
CA ARG A 234 5.30 -14.94 -16.92
C ARG A 234 5.97 -14.59 -18.26
N VAL A 235 6.95 -13.72 -18.20
CA VAL A 235 7.82 -13.39 -19.33
C VAL A 235 9.29 -13.47 -18.90
N PRO A 236 10.24 -13.62 -19.85
CA PRO A 236 11.66 -13.61 -19.53
C PRO A 236 12.08 -12.31 -18.83
N TYR A 237 12.75 -12.42 -17.67
CA TYR A 237 13.34 -11.28 -16.99
C TYR A 237 14.69 -10.94 -17.58
N ASN A 238 14.88 -9.69 -17.99
CA ASN A 238 16.11 -9.22 -18.66
C ASN A 238 17.17 -8.67 -17.69
N GLY A 239 16.92 -8.73 -16.38
CA GLY A 239 17.82 -8.20 -15.34
C GLY A 239 17.54 -6.75 -14.93
N GLU A 240 16.58 -6.08 -15.55
CA GLU A 240 16.17 -4.71 -15.22
C GLU A 240 14.65 -4.63 -15.08
N GLU A 241 14.18 -3.86 -14.10
CA GLU A 241 12.77 -3.54 -13.98
C GLU A 241 12.43 -2.38 -14.92
N GLU A 242 11.51 -2.60 -15.85
CA GLU A 242 11.09 -1.56 -16.81
C GLU A 242 10.36 -0.44 -16.10
N VAL A 243 10.89 0.78 -16.18
CA VAL A 243 10.28 2.00 -15.67
C VAL A 243 9.81 2.85 -16.83
N GLU A 244 8.60 2.61 -17.33
CA GLU A 244 7.95 3.57 -18.23
C GLU A 244 7.57 4.83 -17.45
N SER A 245 8.49 5.79 -17.33
CA SER A 245 8.17 7.09 -16.77
C SER A 245 7.82 8.08 -17.88
N THR A 246 6.54 8.43 -18.00
CA THR A 246 6.19 9.59 -18.82
C THR A 246 6.66 10.88 -18.10
N PRO A 247 6.91 11.99 -18.83
CA PRO A 247 7.23 13.28 -18.20
C PRO A 247 6.17 13.74 -17.20
N VAL A 248 4.91 13.36 -17.43
CA VAL A 248 3.78 13.66 -16.51
C VAL A 248 3.89 12.85 -15.22
N ASP A 249 4.25 11.56 -15.31
CA ASP A 249 4.42 10.69 -14.12
C ASP A 249 5.61 11.15 -13.27
N SER A 250 6.70 11.59 -13.88
CA SER A 250 7.84 12.16 -13.16
C SER A 250 7.47 13.46 -12.45
N MET A 251 6.63 14.31 -13.04
CA MET A 251 6.12 15.52 -12.42
C MET A 251 5.14 15.22 -11.27
N LEU A 252 4.22 14.28 -11.46
CA LEU A 252 3.30 13.84 -10.41
C LEU A 252 4.03 13.22 -9.21
N ARG A 253 5.05 12.40 -9.45
CA ARG A 253 5.94 11.85 -8.41
C ARG A 253 6.68 12.96 -7.68
N ALA A 254 7.21 13.96 -8.39
CA ALA A 254 7.86 15.12 -7.77
C ALA A 254 6.87 15.88 -6.87
N ILE A 255 5.65 16.19 -7.35
CA ILE A 255 4.61 16.84 -6.55
C ILE A 255 4.27 16.01 -5.31
N GLN A 256 4.13 14.71 -5.44
CA GLN A 256 3.82 13.79 -4.33
C GLN A 256 4.97 13.74 -3.31
N ASN A 257 6.23 13.72 -3.76
CA ASN A 257 7.40 13.74 -2.89
C ASN A 257 7.52 15.07 -2.12
N TYR A 258 7.13 16.21 -2.75
CA TYR A 258 7.15 17.52 -2.11
C TYR A 258 5.87 17.89 -1.37
N TYR A 259 4.83 17.03 -1.38
CA TYR A 259 3.55 17.32 -0.74
C TYR A 259 3.71 17.63 0.76
N MET A 260 4.54 16.88 1.47
CA MET A 260 4.85 17.15 2.88
C MET A 260 5.52 18.50 3.07
N LEU A 261 6.41 18.90 2.15
CA LEU A 261 7.04 20.22 2.18
C LEU A 261 6.00 21.33 1.99
N TYR A 262 5.05 21.16 1.07
CA TYR A 262 3.97 22.12 0.86
C TYR A 262 3.01 22.19 2.05
N LEU A 263 2.73 21.07 2.73
CA LEU A 263 1.94 21.06 3.97
C LEU A 263 2.65 21.84 5.09
N ILE A 264 3.94 21.61 5.29
CA ILE A 264 4.74 22.32 6.30
C ILE A 264 4.81 23.81 5.97
N LEU A 265 5.03 24.16 4.70
CA LEU A 265 5.06 25.56 4.25
C LEU A 265 3.70 26.23 4.44
N GLY A 266 2.61 25.57 4.10
CA GLY A 266 1.25 26.05 4.31
C GLY A 266 0.95 26.31 5.79
N LEU A 267 1.38 25.39 6.68
CA LEU A 267 1.26 25.57 8.13
C LEU A 267 2.08 26.76 8.61
N ALA A 268 3.32 26.92 8.16
CA ALA A 268 4.19 28.03 8.53
C ALA A 268 3.61 29.38 8.08
N VAL A 269 3.09 29.45 6.86
CA VAL A 269 2.41 30.65 6.32
C VAL A 269 1.17 30.99 7.16
N THR A 270 0.36 29.99 7.51
CA THR A 270 -0.85 30.19 8.33
C THR A 270 -0.48 30.70 9.73
N LEU A 271 0.53 30.12 10.35
CA LEU A 271 1.02 30.60 11.66
C LEU A 271 1.53 32.04 11.57
N LEU A 272 2.26 32.36 10.51
CA LEU A 272 2.76 33.72 10.27
C LEU A 272 1.60 34.72 10.14
N VAL A 273 0.55 34.39 9.36
CA VAL A 273 -0.65 35.22 9.22
C VAL A 273 -1.35 35.44 10.55
N ILE A 274 -1.48 34.39 11.37
CA ILE A 274 -2.07 34.49 12.72
C ILE A 274 -1.24 35.44 13.60
N LEU A 275 0.09 35.31 13.58
CA LEU A 275 0.99 36.21 14.35
C LEU A 275 0.90 37.65 13.90
N ILE A 276 0.85 37.90 12.59
CA ILE A 276 0.69 39.25 12.02
C ILE A 276 -0.67 39.85 12.44
N MET A 277 -1.75 39.07 12.33
CA MET A 277 -3.09 39.52 12.75
C MET A 277 -3.13 39.84 14.26
N LYS A 278 -2.52 39.00 15.09
CA LYS A 278 -2.40 39.26 16.54
C LYS A 278 -1.62 40.55 16.79
N PHE A 279 -0.48 40.73 16.15
CA PHE A 279 0.34 41.94 16.30
C PHE A 279 -0.41 43.18 15.87
N LEU A 280 -1.11 43.18 14.74
CA LEU A 280 -1.91 44.32 14.27
C LEU A 280 -3.07 44.62 15.23
N PHE A 281 -3.73 43.61 15.80
CA PHE A 281 -4.80 43.74 16.75
C PHE A 281 -4.30 44.35 18.08
N ASP A 282 -3.16 43.84 18.59
CA ASP A 282 -2.56 44.37 19.82
C ASP A 282 -2.09 45.81 19.63
N ARG A 283 -1.55 46.18 18.46
CA ARG A 283 -1.16 47.56 18.10
C ARG A 283 -2.39 48.48 18.05
N LYS A 284 -3.52 48.02 17.51
CA LYS A 284 -4.76 48.79 17.42
C LYS A 284 -5.38 49.00 18.83
N ASN A 285 -5.30 48.01 19.72
CA ASN A 285 -5.79 48.13 21.09
C ASN A 285 -4.92 49.12 21.93
N LYS A 286 -3.59 49.08 21.75
CA LYS A 286 -2.66 50.00 22.43
C LYS A 286 -2.89 51.44 22.01
N LYS A 287 -3.20 51.72 20.72
CA LYS A 287 -3.59 53.06 20.25
C LYS A 287 -4.93 53.56 20.80
N ARG A 288 -5.88 52.62 21.04
CA ARG A 288 -7.19 53.02 21.64
C ARG A 288 -7.08 53.32 23.14
N SER A 289 -6.26 52.59 23.88
CA SER A 289 -6.03 52.82 25.32
C SER A 289 -5.31 54.14 25.56
N GLY A 290 -4.27 54.46 24.74
CA GLY A 290 -3.56 55.75 24.87
C GLY A 290 -4.41 56.98 24.57
N LYS A 291 -5.47 56.87 23.73
CA LYS A 291 -6.36 57.99 23.39
C LYS A 291 -7.43 58.24 24.47
N THR A 292 -7.77 57.24 25.29
CA THR A 292 -8.69 57.38 26.44
C THR A 292 -7.97 57.98 27.64
N ASP A 293 -6.67 57.74 27.82
CA ASP A 293 -5.88 58.33 28.91
C ASP A 293 -5.58 59.81 28.69
N ASP A 294 -5.44 60.29 27.41
CA ASP A 294 -5.27 61.70 27.08
C ASP A 294 -6.56 62.51 27.31
N MET A 295 -7.73 61.93 26.98
CA MET A 295 -9.02 62.63 27.20
C MET A 295 -9.45 62.72 28.70
N SER A 296 -8.85 61.91 29.57
CA SER A 296 -9.11 61.98 31.04
C SER A 296 -8.20 62.95 31.78
N LYS A 297 -7.21 63.56 31.09
CA LYS A 297 -6.29 64.52 31.68
C LYS A 297 -6.63 65.98 31.32
N GLU A 298 -7.53 66.24 30.36
CA GLU A 298 -7.98 67.58 29.94
C GLU A 298 -9.37 67.97 30.50
N GLY A 299 -9.98 67.17 31.39
CA GLY A 299 -11.20 67.45 32.13
C GLY A 299 -10.91 67.60 33.61
#